data_4dee332d74eb7b8eed896be4452276f2
#
_entry.id   4dee332d74eb7b8eed896be4452276f2
#
_cell.length_a   1.000
_cell.length_b   1.000
_cell.length_c   1.000
_cell.angle_alpha   90.00
_cell.angle_beta   90.00
_cell.angle_gamma   90.00
#
_symmetry.space_group_name_H-M   'P 1'
#
loop_
_entity.id
_entity.type
_entity.pdbx_description
1 polymer ?
#
loop_
_entity_poly.entity_id
_entity_poly.type
_entity_poly.pdbx_seq_one_letter_code
_entity_poly.pdbx_strand_id
1 'polypeptide(L)'
;MTVERDALKAAFLSSAGLGEARRAPLAGDASTRAYERLFLPDGSRRIFMDQPPVESAACPAEADAQTRRALGYNALARLAAGRVDAFVAVAGWLNRAGLSAPQIEAFDVDQGLAVMEDLGDNLFGPRLAAGADEAQLYEAAIDALVRMQSTPVPERLGAEAGLDWPLLTYDALALQTGADILPEWLPALRPQVRIDAAALSDWEALWRPILARGEAGASVFCHRDYHAENLIWLPDREGPARVGMVDFQDAVLAHPAWDVSMLLHDARRDVSPALSERMLQLYLDRSRYAGDLPFVADFHALGALNICRIIGVFARLVRRDGRPKYEAFLPRMWAYLDRCLADPGLADLRVWLDACVPAEARR
;
A
#
# COMPACT_ATOMS: atom_id res chain seq x y z
N MET A 1 -26.38 3.57 6.97
CA MET A 1 -26.53 3.76 5.50
C MET A 1 -27.94 4.27 5.29
N THR A 2 -28.11 5.30 4.50
CA THR A 2 -29.41 5.92 4.29
C THR A 2 -30.19 5.14 3.23
N VAL A 3 -31.54 5.12 3.31
CA VAL A 3 -32.45 4.52 2.32
C VAL A 3 -32.12 5.00 0.88
N GLU A 4 -31.69 6.25 0.76
CA GLU A 4 -31.26 6.87 -0.48
C GLU A 4 -30.03 6.19 -1.09
N ARG A 5 -29.01 5.84 -0.28
CA ARG A 5 -27.79 5.14 -0.78
C ARG A 5 -28.10 3.74 -1.28
N ASP A 6 -29.01 3.03 -0.63
CA ASP A 6 -29.44 1.70 -1.07
C ASP A 6 -30.21 1.75 -2.38
N ALA A 7 -31.04 2.79 -2.59
CA ALA A 7 -31.72 3.03 -3.87
C ALA A 7 -30.74 3.34 -5.00
N LEU A 8 -29.71 4.14 -4.76
CA LEU A 8 -28.63 4.44 -5.72
C LEU A 8 -27.87 3.16 -6.12
N LYS A 9 -27.50 2.32 -5.14
CA LYS A 9 -26.84 1.04 -5.41
C LYS A 9 -27.72 0.12 -6.25
N ALA A 10 -29.00 0.02 -5.94
CA ALA A 10 -29.95 -0.82 -6.69
C ALA A 10 -30.12 -0.32 -8.13
N ALA A 11 -30.25 1.00 -8.33
CA ALA A 11 -30.34 1.59 -9.66
C ALA A 11 -29.08 1.34 -10.49
N PHE A 12 -27.91 1.53 -9.90
CA PHE A 12 -26.62 1.25 -10.57
C PHE A 12 -26.49 -0.22 -10.96
N LEU A 13 -26.77 -1.16 -10.05
CA LEU A 13 -26.74 -2.60 -10.37
C LEU A 13 -27.74 -2.97 -11.45
N SER A 14 -28.94 -2.38 -11.43
CA SER A 14 -29.95 -2.60 -12.47
C SER A 14 -29.46 -2.09 -13.84
N SER A 15 -28.84 -0.91 -13.90
CA SER A 15 -28.29 -0.35 -15.14
C SER A 15 -27.12 -1.18 -15.69
N ALA A 16 -26.38 -1.84 -14.81
CA ALA A 16 -25.31 -2.79 -15.16
C ALA A 16 -25.84 -4.21 -15.54
N GLY A 17 -27.15 -4.42 -15.56
CA GLY A 17 -27.73 -5.74 -15.84
C GLY A 17 -27.61 -6.75 -14.69
N LEU A 18 -27.35 -6.28 -13.47
CA LEU A 18 -27.06 -7.09 -12.28
C LEU A 18 -28.13 -6.94 -11.18
N GLY A 19 -29.28 -6.35 -11.50
CA GLY A 19 -30.37 -6.09 -10.53
C GLY A 19 -30.91 -7.32 -9.83
N GLU A 20 -30.85 -8.49 -10.49
CA GLU A 20 -31.33 -9.78 -9.95
C GLU A 20 -30.25 -10.57 -9.20
N ALA A 21 -29.02 -10.06 -9.11
CA ALA A 21 -27.95 -10.76 -8.43
C ALA A 21 -28.20 -10.84 -6.91
N ARG A 22 -28.02 -12.03 -6.32
CA ARG A 22 -28.03 -12.19 -4.87
C ARG A 22 -26.76 -11.56 -4.28
N ARG A 23 -26.92 -10.67 -3.34
CA ARG A 23 -25.84 -9.90 -2.73
C ARG A 23 -25.45 -10.50 -1.37
N ALA A 24 -24.14 -10.57 -1.09
CA ALA A 24 -23.63 -10.94 0.22
C ALA A 24 -22.49 -10.00 0.60
N PRO A 25 -22.55 -9.33 1.77
CA PRO A 25 -21.49 -8.44 2.22
C PRO A 25 -20.18 -9.22 2.43
N LEU A 26 -19.06 -8.61 2.05
CA LEU A 26 -17.73 -9.09 2.38
C LEU A 26 -17.22 -8.36 3.63
N ALA A 27 -16.47 -9.10 4.47
CA ALA A 27 -15.85 -8.49 5.63
C ALA A 27 -14.82 -7.44 5.17
N GLY A 28 -15.00 -6.19 5.61
CA GLY A 28 -14.04 -5.11 5.39
C GLY A 28 -13.10 -4.93 6.57
N ASP A 29 -11.89 -4.42 6.34
CA ASP A 29 -10.97 -4.01 7.40
C ASP A 29 -11.16 -2.50 7.71
N ALA A 30 -10.11 -1.71 7.73
CA ALA A 30 -10.11 -0.29 8.15
C ALA A 30 -10.62 0.71 7.08
N SER A 31 -11.06 0.23 5.92
CA SER A 31 -11.49 1.05 4.79
C SER A 31 -12.88 1.68 4.99
N THR A 32 -13.10 2.84 4.37
CA THR A 32 -14.44 3.44 4.19
C THR A 32 -15.24 2.77 3.09
N ARG A 33 -14.58 1.91 2.27
CA ARG A 33 -15.21 1.14 1.20
C ARG A 33 -15.94 -0.07 1.77
N ALA A 34 -17.13 -0.32 1.26
CA ALA A 34 -17.86 -1.56 1.49
C ALA A 34 -17.84 -2.41 0.22
N TYR A 35 -17.70 -3.72 0.40
CA TYR A 35 -17.71 -4.66 -0.69
C TYR A 35 -18.82 -5.70 -0.51
N GLU A 36 -19.46 -6.10 -1.62
CA GLU A 36 -20.44 -7.16 -1.64
C GLU A 36 -20.09 -8.14 -2.78
N ARG A 37 -20.22 -9.42 -2.51
CA ARG A 37 -20.15 -10.45 -3.57
C ARG A 37 -21.52 -10.61 -4.20
N LEU A 38 -21.57 -10.49 -5.52
CA LEU A 38 -22.75 -10.73 -6.33
C LEU A 38 -22.72 -12.16 -6.86
N PHE A 39 -23.81 -12.89 -6.69
CA PHE A 39 -24.01 -14.23 -7.24
C PHE A 39 -25.05 -14.15 -8.35
N LEU A 40 -24.62 -14.43 -9.57
CA LEU A 40 -25.46 -14.32 -10.75
C LEU A 40 -26.24 -15.63 -11.00
N PRO A 41 -27.37 -15.59 -11.75
CA PRO A 41 -28.16 -16.79 -12.06
C PRO A 41 -27.38 -17.87 -12.81
N ASP A 42 -26.36 -17.50 -13.60
CA ASP A 42 -25.50 -18.43 -14.35
C ASP A 42 -24.42 -19.09 -13.49
N GLY A 43 -24.39 -18.78 -12.19
CA GLY A 43 -23.39 -19.28 -11.25
C GLY A 43 -22.10 -18.46 -11.20
N SER A 44 -21.92 -17.49 -12.07
CA SER A 44 -20.76 -16.58 -12.02
C SER A 44 -20.85 -15.61 -10.84
N ARG A 45 -19.70 -15.01 -10.48
CA ARG A 45 -19.60 -14.09 -9.34
C ARG A 45 -18.94 -12.80 -9.77
N ARG A 46 -19.33 -11.71 -9.10
CA ARG A 46 -18.73 -10.38 -9.23
C ARG A 46 -18.50 -9.78 -7.84
N ILE A 47 -17.68 -8.77 -7.77
CA ILE A 47 -17.55 -7.92 -6.61
C ILE A 47 -18.19 -6.57 -6.91
N PHE A 48 -19.06 -6.13 -6.03
CA PHE A 48 -19.61 -4.78 -6.03
C PHE A 48 -18.91 -3.95 -4.97
N MET A 49 -18.38 -2.80 -5.34
CA MET A 49 -17.73 -1.83 -4.47
C MET A 49 -18.64 -0.62 -4.26
N ASP A 50 -18.84 -0.26 -3.01
CA ASP A 50 -19.52 0.95 -2.56
C ASP A 50 -18.50 1.82 -1.80
N GLN A 51 -18.06 2.90 -2.43
CA GLN A 51 -17.16 3.91 -1.87
C GLN A 51 -17.92 5.24 -1.82
N PRO A 52 -18.63 5.55 -0.71
CA PRO A 52 -19.28 6.85 -0.59
C PRO A 52 -18.29 8.00 -0.78
N PRO A 53 -18.68 9.08 -1.44
CA PRO A 53 -17.83 10.27 -1.57
C PRO A 53 -17.31 10.72 -0.21
N VAL A 54 -16.01 11.04 -0.15
CA VAL A 54 -15.35 11.52 1.07
C VAL A 54 -15.14 13.04 0.96
N GLU A 55 -15.17 13.74 2.10
CA GLU A 55 -14.97 15.19 2.14
C GLU A 55 -13.53 15.60 1.76
N SER A 56 -12.55 14.74 2.07
CA SER A 56 -11.15 15.03 1.80
C SER A 56 -10.82 14.78 0.33
N ALA A 57 -10.36 15.81 -0.36
CA ALA A 57 -9.98 15.72 -1.77
C ALA A 57 -8.68 14.89 -1.97
N ALA A 58 -8.57 14.22 -3.13
CA ALA A 58 -7.30 13.69 -3.62
C ALA A 58 -6.32 14.86 -3.90
N CYS A 59 -5.02 14.54 -3.89
CA CYS A 59 -4.00 15.54 -4.20
C CYS A 59 -4.11 15.99 -5.66
N PRO A 60 -4.32 17.28 -5.97
CA PRO A 60 -4.20 17.77 -7.33
C PRO A 60 -2.76 17.57 -7.84
N ALA A 61 -2.60 17.24 -9.12
CA ALA A 61 -1.30 16.93 -9.70
C ALA A 61 -0.29 18.09 -9.53
N GLU A 62 -0.75 19.31 -9.77
CA GLU A 62 0.07 20.53 -9.74
C GLU A 62 0.12 21.19 -8.35
N ALA A 63 -0.40 20.55 -7.30
CA ALA A 63 -0.42 21.14 -5.97
C ALA A 63 0.99 21.28 -5.39
N ASP A 64 1.37 22.50 -5.05
CA ASP A 64 2.59 22.78 -4.31
C ASP A 64 2.49 22.35 -2.84
N ALA A 65 3.59 22.44 -2.10
CA ALA A 65 3.66 22.06 -0.71
C ALA A 65 2.68 22.85 0.20
N GLN A 66 2.45 24.12 -0.09
CA GLN A 66 1.53 24.95 0.70
C GLN A 66 0.08 24.52 0.46
N THR A 67 -0.31 24.32 -0.79
CA THR A 67 -1.63 23.81 -1.17
C THR A 67 -1.90 22.45 -0.56
N ARG A 68 -0.92 21.54 -0.62
CA ARG A 68 -1.04 20.20 -0.03
C ARG A 68 -1.23 20.24 1.48
N ARG A 69 -0.52 21.12 2.19
CA ARG A 69 -0.73 21.33 3.63
C ARG A 69 -2.14 21.83 3.94
N ALA A 70 -2.65 22.75 3.14
CA ALA A 70 -4.02 23.27 3.31
C ALA A 70 -5.10 22.21 3.06
N LEU A 71 -4.86 21.29 2.10
CA LEU A 71 -5.76 20.18 1.79
C LEU A 71 -5.69 19.02 2.80
N GLY A 72 -4.62 18.95 3.59
CA GLY A 72 -4.46 17.97 4.67
C GLY A 72 -3.77 16.67 4.26
N TYR A 73 -3.89 15.66 5.12
CA TYR A 73 -3.08 14.45 5.08
C TYR A 73 -3.13 13.68 3.75
N ASN A 74 -4.32 13.52 3.14
CA ASN A 74 -4.45 12.80 1.87
C ASN A 74 -3.62 13.44 0.77
N ALA A 75 -3.64 14.77 0.68
CA ALA A 75 -2.85 15.49 -0.30
C ALA A 75 -1.35 15.47 0.03
N LEU A 76 -0.98 15.66 1.30
CA LEU A 76 0.41 15.55 1.76
C LEU A 76 1.00 14.19 1.42
N ALA A 77 0.29 13.12 1.73
CA ALA A 77 0.72 11.75 1.51
C ALA A 77 0.46 11.24 0.08
N ARG A 78 -0.11 12.05 -0.82
CA ARG A 78 -0.49 11.68 -2.19
C ARG A 78 -1.37 10.43 -2.27
N LEU A 79 -2.43 10.39 -1.44
CA LEU A 79 -3.45 9.35 -1.46
C LEU A 79 -4.56 9.69 -2.46
N ALA A 80 -5.18 8.65 -3.01
CA ALA A 80 -6.32 8.78 -3.92
C ALA A 80 -7.63 9.25 -3.21
N ALA A 81 -7.63 9.33 -1.89
CA ALA A 81 -8.75 9.79 -1.07
C ALA A 81 -10.08 9.07 -1.40
N GLY A 82 -10.02 7.76 -1.65
CA GLY A 82 -11.20 6.94 -1.93
C GLY A 82 -11.80 7.13 -3.33
N ARG A 83 -11.11 7.78 -4.25
CA ARG A 83 -11.59 8.02 -5.63
C ARG A 83 -11.73 6.72 -6.42
N VAL A 84 -12.90 6.52 -7.04
CA VAL A 84 -13.19 5.34 -7.88
C VAL A 84 -12.47 5.43 -9.23
N ASP A 85 -12.29 6.62 -9.79
CA ASP A 85 -11.52 6.81 -11.02
C ASP A 85 -10.05 6.37 -10.85
N ALA A 86 -9.41 6.62 -9.69
CA ALA A 86 -8.10 6.07 -9.36
C ALA A 86 -8.10 4.53 -9.42
N PHE A 87 -9.08 3.91 -8.77
CA PHE A 87 -9.21 2.46 -8.73
C PHE A 87 -9.35 1.88 -10.15
N VAL A 88 -10.27 2.43 -10.95
CA VAL A 88 -10.52 1.98 -12.34
C VAL A 88 -9.29 2.18 -13.23
N ALA A 89 -8.66 3.35 -13.16
CA ALA A 89 -7.50 3.70 -13.98
C ALA A 89 -6.29 2.81 -13.68
N VAL A 90 -6.02 2.57 -12.39
CA VAL A 90 -4.91 1.71 -11.94
C VAL A 90 -5.17 0.25 -12.29
N ALA A 91 -6.38 -0.28 -12.06
CA ALA A 91 -6.75 -1.65 -12.46
C ALA A 91 -6.55 -1.87 -13.97
N GLY A 92 -6.98 -0.92 -14.80
CA GLY A 92 -6.80 -0.96 -16.24
C GLY A 92 -5.32 -1.01 -16.64
N TRP A 93 -4.47 -0.21 -16.02
CA TRP A 93 -3.03 -0.24 -16.31
C TRP A 93 -2.38 -1.58 -15.89
N LEU A 94 -2.67 -2.08 -14.69
CA LEU A 94 -2.15 -3.37 -14.20
C LEU A 94 -2.50 -4.52 -15.17
N ASN A 95 -3.75 -4.58 -15.61
CA ASN A 95 -4.20 -5.60 -16.55
C ASN A 95 -3.50 -5.50 -17.91
N ARG A 96 -3.31 -4.28 -18.46
CA ARG A 96 -2.53 -4.08 -19.70
C ARG A 96 -1.05 -4.41 -19.54
N ALA A 97 -0.49 -4.26 -18.34
CA ALA A 97 0.87 -4.68 -18.03
C ALA A 97 1.04 -6.21 -17.99
N GLY A 98 -0.04 -6.99 -18.17
CA GLY A 98 -0.02 -8.46 -18.08
C GLY A 98 0.02 -8.98 -16.64
N LEU A 99 -0.47 -8.16 -15.71
CA LEU A 99 -0.68 -8.48 -14.31
C LEU A 99 -2.17 -8.78 -14.06
N SER A 100 -2.52 -9.11 -12.83
CA SER A 100 -3.91 -9.41 -12.47
C SER A 100 -4.43 -8.41 -11.44
N ALA A 101 -5.19 -7.44 -11.88
CA ALA A 101 -6.13 -6.68 -11.07
C ALA A 101 -7.56 -7.07 -11.45
N PRO A 102 -8.59 -6.85 -10.60
CA PRO A 102 -9.97 -7.11 -10.99
C PRO A 102 -10.33 -6.38 -12.28
N GLN A 103 -10.89 -7.08 -13.26
CA GLN A 103 -11.46 -6.46 -14.46
C GLN A 103 -12.68 -5.63 -14.06
N ILE A 104 -12.69 -4.35 -14.43
CA ILE A 104 -13.81 -3.45 -14.11
C ILE A 104 -14.86 -3.57 -15.20
N GLU A 105 -16.10 -3.94 -14.83
CA GLU A 105 -17.20 -4.16 -15.77
C GLU A 105 -18.14 -2.95 -15.86
N ALA A 106 -18.38 -2.28 -14.74
CA ALA A 106 -19.16 -1.04 -14.67
C ALA A 106 -18.67 -0.15 -13.54
N PHE A 107 -18.76 1.15 -13.70
CA PHE A 107 -18.41 2.11 -12.63
C PHE A 107 -19.20 3.42 -12.78
N ASP A 108 -19.34 4.12 -11.66
CA ASP A 108 -19.88 5.47 -11.56
C ASP A 108 -18.98 6.26 -10.60
N VAL A 109 -18.19 7.17 -11.15
CA VAL A 109 -17.22 7.99 -10.41
C VAL A 109 -17.92 8.93 -9.43
N ASP A 110 -19.03 9.54 -9.84
CA ASP A 110 -19.73 10.55 -9.06
C ASP A 110 -20.45 9.91 -7.88
N GLN A 111 -20.98 8.72 -8.08
CA GLN A 111 -21.65 7.97 -7.02
C GLN A 111 -20.69 7.09 -6.21
N GLY A 112 -19.47 6.89 -6.68
CA GLY A 112 -18.48 6.05 -6.00
C GLY A 112 -18.82 4.57 -6.02
N LEU A 113 -19.33 4.05 -7.15
CA LEU A 113 -19.76 2.67 -7.31
C LEU A 113 -18.95 1.96 -8.40
N ALA A 114 -18.65 0.68 -8.21
CA ALA A 114 -18.06 -0.14 -9.26
C ALA A 114 -18.45 -1.61 -9.14
N VAL A 115 -18.56 -2.29 -10.28
CA VAL A 115 -18.66 -3.75 -10.39
C VAL A 115 -17.42 -4.27 -11.09
N MET A 116 -16.87 -5.35 -10.54
CA MET A 116 -15.61 -5.91 -11.00
C MET A 116 -15.55 -7.43 -10.88
N GLU A 117 -14.57 -8.02 -11.53
CA GLU A 117 -14.22 -9.44 -11.42
C GLU A 117 -14.02 -9.86 -9.96
N ASP A 118 -14.53 -11.04 -9.60
CA ASP A 118 -14.22 -11.71 -8.34
C ASP A 118 -12.95 -12.57 -8.50
N LEU A 119 -11.82 -12.10 -8.01
CA LEU A 119 -10.55 -12.85 -8.02
C LEU A 119 -10.53 -14.00 -7.00
N GLY A 120 -11.61 -14.19 -6.24
CA GLY A 120 -11.74 -15.26 -5.25
C GLY A 120 -11.13 -14.93 -3.89
N ASP A 121 -10.95 -15.98 -3.08
CA ASP A 121 -10.62 -15.85 -1.65
C ASP A 121 -9.21 -16.38 -1.30
N ASN A 122 -8.37 -16.66 -2.30
CA ASN A 122 -7.04 -17.25 -2.09
C ASN A 122 -5.98 -16.20 -1.73
N LEU A 123 -6.25 -15.33 -0.76
CA LEU A 123 -5.26 -14.37 -0.26
C LEU A 123 -3.99 -15.08 0.22
N PHE A 124 -2.83 -14.49 -0.03
CA PHE A 124 -1.53 -15.04 0.38
C PHE A 124 -1.46 -15.23 1.89
N GLY A 125 -1.89 -14.25 2.69
CA GLY A 125 -1.85 -14.31 4.14
C GLY A 125 -2.55 -15.56 4.70
N PRO A 126 -3.86 -15.76 4.47
CA PRO A 126 -4.59 -16.96 4.90
C PRO A 126 -4.01 -18.27 4.34
N ARG A 127 -3.56 -18.29 3.07
CA ARG A 127 -2.95 -19.49 2.48
C ARG A 127 -1.65 -19.88 3.16
N LEU A 128 -0.80 -18.90 3.45
CA LEU A 128 0.46 -19.10 4.17
C LEU A 128 0.22 -19.57 5.60
N ALA A 129 -0.80 -19.02 6.28
CA ALA A 129 -1.22 -19.48 7.60
C ALA A 129 -1.75 -20.93 7.57
N ALA A 130 -2.32 -21.37 6.44
CA ALA A 130 -2.77 -22.74 6.23
C ALA A 130 -1.66 -23.70 5.75
N GLY A 131 -0.40 -23.24 5.67
CA GLY A 131 0.76 -24.08 5.32
C GLY A 131 1.05 -24.20 3.82
N ALA A 132 0.59 -23.25 3.00
CA ALA A 132 1.00 -23.17 1.59
C ALA A 132 2.53 -22.97 1.46
N ASP A 133 3.10 -23.40 0.33
CA ASP A 133 4.52 -23.22 0.04
C ASP A 133 4.87 -21.71 0.00
N GLU A 134 5.55 -21.25 1.05
CA GLU A 134 5.96 -19.87 1.23
C GLU A 134 6.91 -19.41 0.13
N ALA A 135 7.87 -20.26 -0.25
CA ALA A 135 8.83 -19.92 -1.29
C ALA A 135 8.12 -19.71 -2.62
N GLN A 136 7.20 -20.60 -2.99
CA GLN A 136 6.43 -20.50 -4.24
C GLN A 136 5.64 -19.19 -4.32
N LEU A 137 4.94 -18.83 -3.25
CA LEU A 137 4.10 -17.63 -3.24
C LEU A 137 4.95 -16.35 -3.29
N TYR A 138 6.05 -16.30 -2.54
CA TYR A 138 6.94 -15.14 -2.54
C TYR A 138 7.72 -15.01 -3.88
N GLU A 139 8.17 -16.11 -4.47
CA GLU A 139 8.79 -16.09 -5.80
C GLU A 139 7.83 -15.55 -6.86
N ALA A 140 6.56 -15.99 -6.83
CA ALA A 140 5.54 -15.46 -7.73
C ALA A 140 5.26 -13.96 -7.49
N ALA A 141 5.25 -13.52 -6.21
CA ALA A 141 5.10 -12.11 -5.88
C ALA A 141 6.29 -11.28 -6.41
N ILE A 142 7.52 -11.78 -6.30
CA ILE A 142 8.70 -11.13 -6.89
C ILE A 142 8.60 -11.06 -8.42
N ASP A 143 8.15 -12.12 -9.10
CA ASP A 143 7.95 -12.10 -10.55
C ASP A 143 6.93 -11.05 -11.00
N ALA A 144 5.81 -10.97 -10.29
CA ALA A 144 4.79 -9.96 -10.54
C ALA A 144 5.32 -8.54 -10.28
N LEU A 145 6.10 -8.35 -9.21
CA LEU A 145 6.71 -7.07 -8.87
C LEU A 145 7.74 -6.63 -9.92
N VAL A 146 8.61 -7.52 -10.36
CA VAL A 146 9.58 -7.25 -11.43
C VAL A 146 8.85 -6.89 -12.74
N ARG A 147 7.79 -7.62 -13.09
CA ARG A 147 6.96 -7.29 -14.26
C ARG A 147 6.33 -5.91 -14.14
N MET A 148 5.73 -5.60 -12.99
CA MET A 148 5.10 -4.33 -12.70
C MET A 148 6.09 -3.17 -12.87
N GLN A 149 7.26 -3.28 -12.26
CA GLN A 149 8.27 -2.23 -12.25
C GLN A 149 9.08 -2.11 -13.56
N SER A 150 9.10 -3.16 -14.39
CA SER A 150 9.73 -3.12 -15.73
C SER A 150 8.79 -2.59 -16.82
N THR A 151 7.48 -2.49 -16.54
CA THR A 151 6.51 -2.00 -17.52
C THR A 151 6.52 -0.47 -17.55
N PRO A 152 6.70 0.16 -18.74
CA PRO A 152 6.60 1.60 -18.85
C PRO A 152 5.26 2.11 -18.37
N VAL A 153 5.28 3.16 -17.56
CA VAL A 153 4.08 3.75 -17.00
C VAL A 153 3.90 5.17 -17.55
N PRO A 154 2.72 5.52 -18.08
CA PRO A 154 2.44 6.87 -18.52
C PRO A 154 2.17 7.80 -17.32
N GLU A 155 2.34 9.10 -17.51
CA GLU A 155 2.05 10.11 -16.49
C GLU A 155 0.56 10.11 -16.06
N ARG A 156 -0.32 9.69 -16.96
CA ARG A 156 -1.77 9.63 -16.72
C ARG A 156 -2.34 8.28 -17.14
N LEU A 157 -3.23 7.76 -16.30
CA LEU A 157 -3.86 6.46 -16.45
C LEU A 157 -5.36 6.59 -16.76
N GLY A 158 -5.96 5.53 -17.32
CA GLY A 158 -7.41 5.39 -17.44
C GLY A 158 -8.00 5.89 -18.76
N ALA A 159 -7.18 6.31 -19.74
CA ALA A 159 -7.67 6.82 -21.03
C ALA A 159 -8.62 5.87 -21.75
N GLU A 160 -8.40 4.56 -21.65
CA GLU A 160 -9.27 3.50 -22.21
C GLU A 160 -10.66 3.44 -21.59
N ALA A 161 -10.80 3.91 -20.34
CA ALA A 161 -12.07 4.01 -19.63
C ALA A 161 -12.65 5.45 -19.68
N GLY A 162 -12.07 6.33 -20.51
CA GLY A 162 -12.46 7.74 -20.58
C GLY A 162 -12.06 8.56 -19.35
N LEU A 163 -11.11 8.05 -18.56
CA LEU A 163 -10.61 8.68 -17.34
C LEU A 163 -9.24 9.33 -17.57
N ASP A 164 -8.91 10.27 -16.71
CA ASP A 164 -7.66 11.02 -16.76
C ASP A 164 -7.05 11.13 -15.34
N TRP A 165 -6.56 10.00 -14.83
CA TRP A 165 -5.97 9.91 -13.50
C TRP A 165 -4.46 10.16 -13.52
N PRO A 166 -3.93 11.19 -12.83
CA PRO A 166 -2.48 11.43 -12.75
C PRO A 166 -1.81 10.40 -11.84
N LEU A 167 -0.71 9.79 -12.30
CA LEU A 167 0.15 8.98 -11.45
C LEU A 167 1.19 9.89 -10.80
N LEU A 168 0.95 10.25 -9.54
CA LEU A 168 1.78 11.20 -8.81
C LEU A 168 3.10 10.59 -8.36
N THR A 169 4.16 11.41 -8.27
CA THR A 169 5.43 10.97 -7.69
C THR A 169 5.33 10.90 -6.17
N TYR A 170 5.83 9.85 -5.56
CA TYR A 170 6.00 9.73 -4.11
C TYR A 170 7.23 10.55 -3.69
N ASP A 171 7.05 11.86 -3.67
CA ASP A 171 8.08 12.88 -3.48
C ASP A 171 8.57 12.98 -2.03
N ALA A 172 9.62 13.77 -1.80
CA ALA A 172 10.22 13.96 -0.48
C ALA A 172 9.18 14.42 0.57
N LEU A 173 8.23 15.30 0.19
CA LEU A 173 7.19 15.75 1.11
C LEU A 173 6.24 14.63 1.52
N ALA A 174 5.84 13.76 0.59
CA ALA A 174 4.97 12.64 0.91
C ALA A 174 5.69 11.56 1.74
N LEU A 175 6.95 11.30 1.44
CA LEU A 175 7.81 10.41 2.24
C LEU A 175 8.02 10.95 3.66
N GLN A 176 8.35 12.25 3.80
CA GLN A 176 8.49 12.90 5.11
C GLN A 176 7.18 12.84 5.91
N THR A 177 6.06 13.17 5.27
CA THR A 177 4.72 13.05 5.89
C THR A 177 4.48 11.65 6.45
N GLY A 178 4.95 10.61 5.74
CA GLY A 178 4.89 9.24 6.23
C GLY A 178 5.77 9.00 7.45
N ALA A 179 7.04 9.42 7.40
CA ALA A 179 7.98 9.25 8.50
C ALA A 179 7.51 9.96 9.78
N ASP A 180 6.95 11.16 9.65
CA ASP A 180 6.55 12.04 10.75
C ASP A 180 5.38 11.51 11.59
N ILE A 181 4.65 10.52 11.07
CA ILE A 181 3.58 9.86 11.85
C ILE A 181 4.16 9.17 13.10
N LEU A 182 5.42 8.67 13.05
CA LEU A 182 6.05 8.04 14.21
C LEU A 182 6.23 9.04 15.37
N PRO A 183 6.99 10.15 15.22
CA PRO A 183 7.16 11.12 16.30
C PRO A 183 5.85 11.79 16.71
N GLU A 184 4.85 11.89 15.83
CA GLU A 184 3.54 12.45 16.15
C GLU A 184 2.72 11.54 17.08
N TRP A 185 2.70 10.23 16.85
CA TRP A 185 1.74 9.32 17.51
C TRP A 185 2.35 8.36 18.51
N LEU A 186 3.63 7.99 18.34
CA LEU A 186 4.26 7.01 19.25
C LEU A 186 4.34 7.51 20.70
N PRO A 187 4.66 8.79 21.00
CA PRO A 187 4.66 9.28 22.38
C PRO A 187 3.29 9.19 23.06
N ALA A 188 2.20 9.35 22.30
CA ALA A 188 0.84 9.21 22.83
C ALA A 188 0.49 7.75 23.19
N LEU A 189 1.07 6.77 22.48
CA LEU A 189 0.90 5.35 22.78
C LEU A 189 1.89 4.86 23.85
N ARG A 190 3.12 5.38 23.84
CA ARG A 190 4.25 4.99 24.70
C ARG A 190 4.77 6.22 25.46
N PRO A 191 4.25 6.51 26.67
CA PRO A 191 4.63 7.70 27.43
C PRO A 191 6.12 7.77 27.82
N GLN A 192 6.86 6.67 27.67
CA GLN A 192 8.31 6.60 27.89
C GLN A 192 9.10 7.27 26.76
N VAL A 193 8.53 7.38 25.57
CA VAL A 193 9.14 8.03 24.41
C VAL A 193 9.27 9.53 24.65
N ARG A 194 10.44 10.09 24.42
CA ARG A 194 10.73 11.50 24.61
C ARG A 194 11.29 12.10 23.34
N ILE A 195 10.51 12.94 22.70
CA ILE A 195 10.87 13.63 21.46
C ILE A 195 10.57 15.12 21.68
N ASP A 196 11.59 15.89 21.97
CA ASP A 196 11.49 17.35 22.10
C ASP A 196 11.76 18.04 20.74
N ALA A 197 11.75 19.36 20.73
CA ALA A 197 11.93 20.15 19.51
C ALA A 197 13.34 19.94 18.88
N ALA A 198 14.37 19.70 19.69
CA ALA A 198 15.71 19.42 19.18
C ALA A 198 15.74 18.04 18.51
N ALA A 199 15.18 17.02 19.17
CA ALA A 199 15.07 15.68 18.60
C ALA A 199 14.23 15.65 17.31
N LEU A 200 13.17 16.46 17.19
CA LEU A 200 12.42 16.61 15.95
C LEU A 200 13.25 17.25 14.82
N SER A 201 14.05 18.25 15.14
CA SER A 201 14.96 18.86 14.16
C SER A 201 16.01 17.87 13.66
N ASP A 202 16.55 17.05 14.56
CA ASP A 202 17.50 15.98 14.20
C ASP A 202 16.81 14.91 13.34
N TRP A 203 15.57 14.51 13.67
CA TRP A 203 14.75 13.60 12.88
C TRP A 203 14.61 14.06 11.44
N GLU A 204 14.21 15.32 11.22
CA GLU A 204 14.09 15.90 9.88
C GLU A 204 15.44 15.89 9.14
N ALA A 205 16.52 16.23 9.83
CA ALA A 205 17.86 16.26 9.24
C ALA A 205 18.35 14.86 8.82
N LEU A 206 18.08 13.84 9.63
CA LEU A 206 18.46 12.45 9.36
C LEU A 206 17.73 11.88 8.14
N TRP A 207 16.44 12.20 7.97
CA TRP A 207 15.68 11.73 6.82
C TRP A 207 15.99 12.46 5.52
N ARG A 208 16.41 13.71 5.56
CA ARG A 208 16.61 14.55 4.36
C ARG A 208 17.41 13.87 3.23
N PRO A 209 18.57 13.24 3.44
CA PRO A 209 19.30 12.56 2.38
C PRO A 209 18.57 11.32 1.86
N ILE A 210 17.82 10.59 2.70
CA ILE A 210 17.04 9.42 2.32
C ILE A 210 15.85 9.84 1.46
N LEU A 211 15.15 10.91 1.84
CA LEU A 211 14.03 11.46 1.09
C LEU A 211 14.47 11.95 -0.29
N ALA A 212 15.60 12.62 -0.39
CA ALA A 212 16.14 13.08 -1.66
C ALA A 212 16.47 11.92 -2.61
N ARG A 213 17.06 10.82 -2.07
CA ARG A 213 17.30 9.60 -2.88
C ARG A 213 16.00 8.90 -3.26
N GLY A 214 15.05 8.80 -2.34
CA GLY A 214 13.74 8.20 -2.60
C GLY A 214 12.99 8.92 -3.72
N GLU A 215 12.98 10.26 -3.72
CA GLU A 215 12.38 11.08 -4.76
C GLU A 215 13.15 10.98 -6.09
N ALA A 216 14.49 11.13 -6.07
CA ALA A 216 15.31 11.04 -7.27
C ALA A 216 15.23 9.66 -7.95
N GLY A 217 15.05 8.60 -7.17
CA GLY A 217 14.88 7.23 -7.66
C GLY A 217 13.43 6.85 -8.01
N ALA A 218 12.46 7.77 -7.86
CA ALA A 218 11.05 7.52 -8.18
C ALA A 218 10.86 7.38 -9.70
N SER A 219 10.93 6.15 -10.19
CA SER A 219 11.00 5.86 -11.63
C SER A 219 10.11 4.70 -12.08
N VAL A 220 9.44 4.01 -11.15
CA VAL A 220 8.61 2.85 -11.45
C VAL A 220 7.21 3.01 -10.87
N PHE A 221 6.24 2.28 -11.44
CA PHE A 221 4.95 2.10 -10.80
C PHE A 221 5.15 1.40 -9.46
N CYS A 222 4.53 1.94 -8.43
CA CYS A 222 4.55 1.41 -7.08
C CYS A 222 3.11 1.20 -6.60
N HIS A 223 2.79 -0.02 -6.22
CA HIS A 223 1.50 -0.40 -5.63
C HIS A 223 1.28 0.27 -4.26
N ARG A 224 2.39 0.51 -3.54
CA ARG A 224 2.48 1.16 -2.24
C ARG A 224 2.10 0.30 -1.03
N ASP A 225 1.13 -0.59 -1.17
CA ASP A 225 0.71 -1.53 -0.13
C ASP A 225 0.83 -2.99 -0.63
N TYR A 226 2.01 -3.33 -1.20
CA TYR A 226 2.31 -4.62 -1.82
C TYR A 226 2.72 -5.65 -0.76
N HIS A 227 1.76 -6.29 -0.09
CA HIS A 227 1.97 -7.27 0.97
C HIS A 227 0.96 -8.42 0.91
N ALA A 228 1.18 -9.49 1.68
CA ALA A 228 0.44 -10.76 1.56
C ALA A 228 -1.09 -10.66 1.70
N GLU A 229 -1.61 -9.66 2.43
CA GLU A 229 -3.06 -9.46 2.57
C GLU A 229 -3.70 -8.78 1.35
N ASN A 230 -2.89 -8.20 0.44
CA ASN A 230 -3.35 -7.56 -0.78
C ASN A 230 -3.00 -8.36 -2.04
N LEU A 231 -2.45 -9.57 -1.87
CA LEU A 231 -2.10 -10.48 -2.95
C LEU A 231 -2.97 -11.72 -2.92
N ILE A 232 -3.49 -12.12 -4.09
CA ILE A 232 -4.37 -13.27 -4.27
C ILE A 232 -3.67 -14.29 -5.17
N TRP A 233 -3.63 -15.55 -4.76
CA TRP A 233 -3.10 -16.63 -5.57
C TRP A 233 -4.11 -17.09 -6.62
N LEU A 234 -3.76 -17.01 -7.89
CA LEU A 234 -4.58 -17.36 -9.04
C LEU A 234 -3.92 -18.55 -9.77
N PRO A 235 -4.17 -19.80 -9.34
CA PRO A 235 -3.46 -20.98 -9.86
C PRO A 235 -3.73 -21.23 -11.33
N ASP A 236 -4.88 -20.80 -11.85
CA ASP A 236 -5.31 -21.02 -13.23
C ASP A 236 -4.73 -19.98 -14.21
N ARG A 237 -3.99 -18.97 -13.71
CA ARG A 237 -3.26 -17.99 -14.52
C ARG A 237 -1.78 -18.37 -14.63
N GLU A 238 -1.06 -17.76 -15.56
CA GLU A 238 0.35 -18.10 -15.83
C GLU A 238 1.28 -16.92 -15.52
N GLY A 239 2.54 -17.25 -15.21
CA GLY A 239 3.61 -16.28 -14.99
C GLY A 239 3.24 -15.22 -13.94
N PRO A 240 3.57 -13.93 -14.16
CA PRO A 240 3.25 -12.83 -13.25
C PRO A 240 1.75 -12.64 -12.99
N ALA A 241 0.89 -13.06 -13.93
CA ALA A 241 -0.56 -12.96 -13.76
C ALA A 241 -1.13 -13.94 -12.72
N ARG A 242 -0.34 -14.88 -12.18
CA ARG A 242 -0.73 -15.73 -11.04
C ARG A 242 -0.95 -14.96 -9.74
N VAL A 243 -0.50 -13.71 -9.68
CA VAL A 243 -0.66 -12.85 -8.52
C VAL A 243 -1.72 -11.81 -8.79
N GLY A 244 -2.90 -12.00 -8.23
CA GLY A 244 -3.96 -10.99 -8.21
C GLY A 244 -3.60 -9.90 -7.20
N MET A 245 -3.85 -8.65 -7.56
CA MET A 245 -3.55 -7.48 -6.73
C MET A 245 -4.84 -6.76 -6.39
N VAL A 246 -4.98 -6.34 -5.14
CA VAL A 246 -6.09 -5.50 -4.65
C VAL A 246 -5.52 -4.37 -3.79
N ASP A 247 -6.33 -3.35 -3.50
CA ASP A 247 -5.96 -2.16 -2.70
C ASP A 247 -4.84 -1.30 -3.32
N PHE A 248 -4.83 -1.20 -4.64
CA PHE A 248 -3.79 -0.53 -5.45
C PHE A 248 -4.11 0.93 -5.81
N GLN A 249 -5.26 1.49 -5.43
CA GLN A 249 -5.71 2.82 -5.88
C GLN A 249 -4.82 3.97 -5.41
N ASP A 250 -4.03 3.75 -4.36
CA ASP A 250 -3.06 4.72 -3.86
C ASP A 250 -1.67 4.61 -4.53
N ALA A 251 -1.62 3.94 -5.68
CA ALA A 251 -0.41 3.78 -6.47
C ALA A 251 0.22 5.12 -6.86
N VAL A 252 1.54 5.12 -6.95
CA VAL A 252 2.37 6.30 -7.26
C VAL A 252 3.57 5.90 -8.12
N LEU A 253 4.26 6.88 -8.70
CA LEU A 253 5.66 6.69 -9.10
C LEU A 253 6.54 6.74 -7.85
N ALA A 254 7.33 5.69 -7.60
CA ALA A 254 8.21 5.65 -6.45
C ALA A 254 9.55 4.97 -6.77
N HIS A 255 10.44 4.98 -5.78
CA HIS A 255 11.66 4.21 -5.82
C HIS A 255 11.33 2.71 -5.80
N PRO A 256 11.94 1.88 -6.67
CA PRO A 256 11.60 0.45 -6.80
C PRO A 256 11.77 -0.34 -5.50
N ALA A 257 12.66 0.06 -4.61
CA ALA A 257 12.85 -0.57 -3.31
C ALA A 257 11.62 -0.49 -2.39
N TRP A 258 10.66 0.43 -2.64
CA TRP A 258 9.49 0.61 -1.78
C TRP A 258 8.63 -0.65 -1.68
N ASP A 259 8.14 -1.17 -2.81
CA ASP A 259 7.26 -2.35 -2.81
C ASP A 259 8.02 -3.64 -2.45
N VAL A 260 9.32 -3.74 -2.78
CA VAL A 260 10.17 -4.83 -2.29
C VAL A 260 10.21 -4.83 -0.77
N SER A 261 10.38 -3.66 -0.16
CA SER A 261 10.38 -3.49 1.29
C SER A 261 9.00 -3.81 1.89
N MET A 262 7.89 -3.36 1.27
CA MET A 262 6.55 -3.68 1.72
C MET A 262 6.28 -5.19 1.77
N LEU A 263 6.73 -5.92 0.75
CA LEU A 263 6.57 -7.37 0.69
C LEU A 263 7.42 -8.10 1.76
N LEU A 264 8.65 -7.65 1.98
CA LEU A 264 9.62 -8.34 2.84
C LEU A 264 9.61 -7.89 4.30
N HIS A 265 8.90 -6.80 4.62
CA HIS A 265 8.65 -6.32 5.98
C HIS A 265 7.15 -6.28 6.30
N ASP A 266 6.44 -7.35 5.94
CA ASP A 266 4.97 -7.44 6.13
C ASP A 266 4.59 -7.33 7.62
N ALA A 267 3.79 -6.32 7.94
CA ALA A 267 3.38 -6.05 9.32
C ALA A 267 2.50 -7.14 9.93
N ARG A 268 1.77 -7.89 9.10
CA ARG A 268 0.75 -8.84 9.56
C ARG A 268 1.27 -10.26 9.69
N ARG A 269 2.46 -10.55 9.09
CA ARG A 269 3.10 -11.86 9.20
C ARG A 269 4.61 -11.75 9.35
N ASP A 270 5.22 -12.80 9.93
CA ASP A 270 6.68 -12.85 10.03
C ASP A 270 7.28 -13.29 8.69
N VAL A 271 8.19 -12.47 8.16
CA VAL A 271 9.08 -12.81 7.07
C VAL A 271 10.47 -13.06 7.68
N SER A 272 10.92 -14.32 7.63
CA SER A 272 12.21 -14.69 8.23
C SER A 272 13.38 -13.96 7.54
N PRO A 273 14.49 -13.71 8.24
CA PRO A 273 15.68 -13.13 7.62
C PRO A 273 16.13 -13.90 6.38
N ALA A 274 16.17 -15.22 6.46
CA ALA A 274 16.59 -16.08 5.36
C ALA A 274 15.67 -15.96 4.12
N LEU A 275 14.34 -15.89 4.33
CA LEU A 275 13.39 -15.66 3.25
C LEU A 275 13.56 -14.26 2.66
N SER A 276 13.70 -13.24 3.51
CA SER A 276 13.88 -11.85 3.07
C SER A 276 15.15 -11.70 2.21
N GLU A 277 16.27 -12.21 2.66
CA GLU A 277 17.54 -12.20 1.93
C GLU A 277 17.42 -12.93 0.58
N ARG A 278 16.85 -14.13 0.58
CA ARG A 278 16.63 -14.92 -0.64
C ARG A 278 15.73 -14.18 -1.64
N MET A 279 14.65 -13.58 -1.19
CA MET A 279 13.71 -12.88 -2.06
C MET A 279 14.27 -11.54 -2.56
N LEU A 280 15.02 -10.82 -1.73
CA LEU A 280 15.76 -9.63 -2.18
C LEU A 280 16.78 -9.99 -3.26
N GLN A 281 17.58 -11.06 -3.06
CA GLN A 281 18.52 -11.52 -4.07
C GLN A 281 17.80 -11.93 -5.36
N LEU A 282 16.69 -12.66 -5.26
CA LEU A 282 15.88 -13.06 -6.41
C LEU A 282 15.34 -11.86 -7.19
N TYR A 283 14.87 -10.82 -6.47
CA TYR A 283 14.45 -9.57 -7.08
C TYR A 283 15.60 -8.89 -7.83
N LEU A 284 16.77 -8.79 -7.22
CA LEU A 284 17.95 -8.21 -7.84
C LEU A 284 18.31 -8.97 -9.14
N ASP A 285 18.39 -10.30 -9.07
CA ASP A 285 18.77 -11.17 -10.20
C ASP A 285 17.79 -11.08 -11.38
N ARG A 286 16.48 -10.88 -11.10
CA ARG A 286 15.42 -10.83 -12.11
C ARG A 286 15.12 -9.40 -12.61
N SER A 287 15.65 -8.40 -11.95
CA SER A 287 15.46 -6.98 -12.29
C SER A 287 16.71 -6.38 -12.95
N ARG A 288 16.63 -5.10 -13.32
CA ARG A 288 17.79 -4.34 -13.83
C ARG A 288 18.82 -3.98 -12.75
N TYR A 289 18.59 -4.37 -11.49
CA TYR A 289 19.41 -4.00 -10.34
C TYR A 289 20.36 -5.13 -9.88
N ALA A 290 20.64 -6.10 -10.74
CA ALA A 290 21.57 -7.19 -10.44
C ALA A 290 22.97 -6.63 -10.04
N GLY A 291 23.41 -6.96 -8.82
CA GLY A 291 24.68 -6.48 -8.28
C GLY A 291 24.71 -5.01 -7.85
N ASP A 292 23.58 -4.31 -7.81
CA ASP A 292 23.48 -2.90 -7.44
C ASP A 292 23.53 -2.72 -5.91
N LEU A 293 24.72 -2.48 -5.35
CA LEU A 293 24.90 -2.21 -3.92
C LEU A 293 24.16 -0.94 -3.45
N PRO A 294 24.15 0.19 -4.18
CA PRO A 294 23.30 1.34 -3.88
C PRO A 294 21.82 0.97 -3.70
N PHE A 295 21.27 0.07 -4.55
CA PHE A 295 19.89 -0.39 -4.38
C PHE A 295 19.65 -1.07 -3.04
N VAL A 296 20.58 -1.90 -2.57
CA VAL A 296 20.45 -2.58 -1.27
C VAL A 296 20.44 -1.57 -0.13
N ALA A 297 21.30 -0.55 -0.18
CA ALA A 297 21.30 0.54 0.80
C ALA A 297 19.97 1.32 0.78
N ASP A 298 19.41 1.59 -0.41
CA ASP A 298 18.11 2.25 -0.54
C ASP A 298 16.95 1.34 -0.07
N PHE A 299 17.03 0.03 -0.29
CA PHE A 299 16.08 -0.94 0.29
C PHE A 299 16.05 -0.85 1.82
N HIS A 300 17.19 -0.80 2.48
CA HIS A 300 17.26 -0.65 3.94
C HIS A 300 16.78 0.74 4.40
N ALA A 301 17.17 1.80 3.71
CA ALA A 301 16.84 3.17 4.10
C ALA A 301 15.34 3.47 3.92
N LEU A 302 14.78 3.17 2.75
CA LEU A 302 13.34 3.33 2.49
C LEU A 302 12.49 2.32 3.25
N GLY A 303 13.04 1.13 3.51
CA GLY A 303 12.45 0.14 4.40
C GLY A 303 12.32 0.67 5.82
N ALA A 304 13.38 1.26 6.38
CA ALA A 304 13.35 1.88 7.70
C ALA A 304 12.31 3.02 7.76
N LEU A 305 12.25 3.87 6.72
CA LEU A 305 11.25 4.94 6.63
C LEU A 305 9.83 4.37 6.66
N ASN A 306 9.55 3.38 5.81
CA ASN A 306 8.23 2.77 5.74
C ASN A 306 7.83 2.06 7.04
N ILE A 307 8.78 1.39 7.70
CA ILE A 307 8.54 0.75 9.00
C ILE A 307 8.22 1.82 10.06
N CYS A 308 8.95 2.92 10.10
CA CYS A 308 8.63 4.06 10.98
C CYS A 308 7.20 4.58 10.71
N ARG A 309 6.83 4.75 9.43
CA ARG A 309 5.46 5.10 9.03
C ARG A 309 4.44 4.12 9.60
N ILE A 310 4.66 2.82 9.43
CA ILE A 310 3.72 1.77 9.89
C ILE A 310 3.60 1.76 11.42
N ILE A 311 4.70 1.90 12.16
CA ILE A 311 4.68 2.01 13.63
C ILE A 311 3.82 3.21 14.05
N GLY A 312 4.04 4.37 13.44
CA GLY A 312 3.25 5.57 13.71
C GLY A 312 1.76 5.41 13.34
N VAL A 313 1.45 4.78 12.19
CA VAL A 313 0.08 4.46 11.78
C VAL A 313 -0.60 3.54 12.81
N PHE A 314 0.09 2.50 13.28
CA PHE A 314 -0.47 1.60 14.30
C PHE A 314 -0.68 2.33 15.63
N ALA A 315 0.26 3.17 16.05
CA ALA A 315 0.08 3.99 17.24
C ALA A 315 -1.16 4.90 17.11
N ARG A 316 -1.37 5.53 15.96
CA ARG A 316 -2.55 6.34 15.65
C ARG A 316 -3.84 5.52 15.69
N LEU A 317 -3.87 4.34 15.03
CA LEU A 317 -5.04 3.46 15.01
C LEU A 317 -5.43 2.99 16.42
N VAL A 318 -4.45 2.71 17.28
CA VAL A 318 -4.71 2.33 18.67
C VAL A 318 -5.24 3.52 19.47
N ARG A 319 -4.58 4.68 19.38
CA ARG A 319 -4.87 5.82 20.25
C ARG A 319 -6.05 6.68 19.80
N ARG A 320 -6.12 6.97 18.51
CA ARG A 320 -7.18 7.83 17.94
C ARG A 320 -8.43 7.03 17.59
N ASP A 321 -8.24 5.86 16.95
CA ASP A 321 -9.35 5.12 16.33
C ASP A 321 -9.85 3.96 17.19
N GLY A 322 -9.26 3.75 18.41
CA GLY A 322 -9.70 2.74 19.36
C GLY A 322 -9.55 1.29 18.85
N ARG A 323 -8.52 1.00 18.06
CA ARG A 323 -8.28 -0.32 17.44
C ARG A 323 -7.09 -1.04 18.08
N PRO A 324 -7.22 -1.61 19.29
CA PRO A 324 -6.11 -2.17 20.04
C PRO A 324 -5.41 -3.35 19.38
N LYS A 325 -6.07 -4.05 18.43
CA LYS A 325 -5.47 -5.20 17.71
C LYS A 325 -4.15 -4.85 17.01
N TYR A 326 -3.95 -3.59 16.60
CA TYR A 326 -2.74 -3.16 15.90
C TYR A 326 -1.51 -3.07 16.78
N GLU A 327 -1.67 -2.99 18.10
CA GLU A 327 -0.55 -3.00 19.04
C GLU A 327 0.26 -4.30 18.99
N ALA A 328 -0.41 -5.43 18.73
CA ALA A 328 0.23 -6.73 18.62
C ALA A 328 1.23 -6.85 17.47
N PHE A 329 1.18 -5.95 16.48
CA PHE A 329 2.11 -5.94 15.35
C PHE A 329 3.40 -5.14 15.61
N LEU A 330 3.42 -4.27 16.64
CA LEU A 330 4.55 -3.38 16.92
C LEU A 330 5.86 -4.13 17.17
N PRO A 331 5.93 -5.21 17.97
CA PRO A 331 7.19 -5.92 18.20
C PRO A 331 7.84 -6.42 16.91
N ARG A 332 7.04 -6.90 15.95
CA ARG A 332 7.52 -7.34 14.63
C ARG A 332 8.09 -6.18 13.84
N MET A 333 7.40 -5.05 13.82
CA MET A 333 7.87 -3.85 13.09
C MET A 333 9.19 -3.33 13.66
N TRP A 334 9.36 -3.34 14.98
CA TRP A 334 10.64 -2.99 15.61
C TRP A 334 11.75 -3.98 15.23
N ALA A 335 11.47 -5.28 15.18
CA ALA A 335 12.44 -6.27 14.74
C ALA A 335 12.87 -6.07 13.27
N TYR A 336 11.95 -5.69 12.39
CA TYR A 336 12.29 -5.34 11.00
C TYR A 336 13.10 -4.04 10.93
N LEU A 337 12.74 -3.04 11.72
CA LEU A 337 13.51 -1.79 11.79
C LEU A 337 14.95 -2.06 12.22
N ASP A 338 15.16 -2.90 13.24
CA ASP A 338 16.49 -3.29 13.69
C ASP A 338 17.33 -3.96 12.59
N ARG A 339 16.70 -4.74 11.71
CA ARG A 339 17.39 -5.32 10.53
C ARG A 339 17.82 -4.23 9.55
N CYS A 340 16.94 -3.29 9.22
CA CYS A 340 17.28 -2.17 8.34
C CYS A 340 18.42 -1.32 8.94
N LEU A 341 18.34 -1.03 10.24
CA LEU A 341 19.33 -0.24 10.97
C LEU A 341 20.69 -0.95 11.15
N ALA A 342 20.83 -2.19 10.74
CA ALA A 342 22.13 -2.85 10.64
C ALA A 342 22.98 -2.30 9.48
N ASP A 343 22.35 -1.60 8.52
CA ASP A 343 23.07 -0.90 7.44
C ASP A 343 23.89 0.27 8.03
N PRO A 344 25.21 0.34 7.77
CA PRO A 344 26.05 1.42 8.29
C PRO A 344 25.58 2.85 7.91
N GLY A 345 24.92 2.99 6.77
CA GLY A 345 24.34 4.26 6.32
C GLY A 345 23.19 4.79 7.18
N LEU A 346 22.68 3.96 8.12
CA LEU A 346 21.61 4.32 9.06
C LEU A 346 22.07 4.40 10.52
N ALA A 347 23.39 4.45 10.77
CA ALA A 347 23.95 4.47 12.12
C ALA A 347 23.44 5.66 12.95
N ASP A 348 23.36 6.85 12.36
CA ASP A 348 22.88 8.04 13.06
C ASP A 348 21.38 7.95 13.39
N LEU A 349 20.59 7.36 12.51
CA LEU A 349 19.17 7.08 12.79
C LEU A 349 18.99 6.08 13.93
N ARG A 350 19.87 5.06 14.01
CA ARG A 350 19.89 4.13 15.15
C ARG A 350 20.18 4.86 16.45
N VAL A 351 21.20 5.73 16.47
CA VAL A 351 21.56 6.53 17.66
C VAL A 351 20.37 7.39 18.12
N TRP A 352 19.70 8.04 17.18
CA TRP A 352 18.51 8.85 17.48
C TRP A 352 17.39 8.01 18.09
N LEU A 353 17.07 6.86 17.47
CA LEU A 353 16.04 5.96 17.96
C LEU A 353 16.35 5.39 19.35
N ASP A 354 17.62 5.06 19.62
CA ASP A 354 18.05 4.54 20.91
C ASP A 354 17.97 5.63 22.01
N ALA A 355 18.18 6.88 21.67
CA ALA A 355 18.05 8.01 22.58
C ALA A 355 16.59 8.38 22.87
N CYS A 356 15.72 8.39 21.85
CA CYS A 356 14.34 8.89 21.96
C CYS A 356 13.30 7.81 22.30
N VAL A 357 13.55 6.55 21.89
CA VAL A 357 12.63 5.44 22.04
C VAL A 357 13.30 4.31 22.84
N PRO A 358 13.12 4.26 24.15
CA PRO A 358 13.76 3.25 24.99
C PRO A 358 13.25 1.83 24.66
N ALA A 359 14.08 0.81 24.97
CA ALA A 359 13.81 -0.58 24.57
C ALA A 359 12.46 -1.13 25.08
N GLU A 360 12.02 -0.71 26.26
CA GLU A 360 10.72 -1.08 26.83
C GLU A 360 9.52 -0.50 26.05
N ALA A 361 9.72 0.59 25.30
CA ALA A 361 8.69 1.20 24.45
C ALA A 361 8.56 0.50 23.08
N ARG A 362 9.50 -0.36 22.73
CA ARG A 362 9.53 -1.10 21.45
C ARG A 362 8.86 -2.48 21.51
N ARG A 363 8.20 -2.78 22.63
CA ARG A 363 7.54 -4.07 22.90
C ARG A 363 6.03 -4.01 22.71
#